data_609fec28b9e57e46e7d3999826d3718b
#
_entry.id   609fec28b9e57e46e7d3999826d3718b
#
_cell.length_a   1.000
_cell.length_b   1.000
_cell.length_c   1.000
_cell.angle_alpha   90.00
_cell.angle_beta   90.00
_cell.angle_gamma   90.00
#
_symmetry.space_group_name_H-M   'P 1'
#
loop_
_entity.id
_entity.type
_entity.pdbx_description
1 polymer ?
#
loop_
_entity_poly.entity_id
_entity_poly.type
_entity_poly.pdbx_seq_one_letter_code
_entity_poly.pdbx_strand_id
1 'polypeptide(L)'
;MGQTMTSGPSIRYGAQAQAHWMRWRPWELAQIPDPAAFFAELGEQVERQVDLLASDLAGQDVPGESYLAKVGRLRMARFDAEAQVLRDLVLMPPEPTPSTTSPSSLTSAPDSTAQPDWLPTVLTPDHPHYHELDEDPGLDRT
;
A
#
# COMPACT_ATOMS: atom_id res chain seq x y z
N MET A 1 -13.49 -10.60 -39.35
CA MET A 1 -13.70 -10.94 -37.96
C MET A 1 -12.95 -9.91 -37.12
N GLY A 2 -13.59 -8.77 -36.82
CA GLY A 2 -12.98 -7.75 -36.00
C GLY A 2 -12.91 -8.23 -34.56
N GLN A 3 -11.75 -8.59 -34.07
CA GLN A 3 -11.51 -8.57 -32.65
C GLN A 3 -11.52 -7.11 -32.25
N THR A 4 -12.66 -6.65 -31.80
CA THR A 4 -12.71 -5.43 -31.01
C THR A 4 -11.82 -5.69 -29.81
N MET A 5 -10.63 -5.10 -29.80
CA MET A 5 -9.84 -4.98 -28.58
C MET A 5 -10.67 -4.12 -27.64
N THR A 6 -11.58 -4.78 -26.96
CA THR A 6 -12.27 -4.19 -25.83
C THR A 6 -11.20 -4.06 -24.77
N SER A 7 -10.65 -2.87 -24.68
CA SER A 7 -9.79 -2.49 -23.53
C SER A 7 -10.70 -2.46 -22.31
N GLY A 8 -11.10 -3.63 -21.87
CA GLY A 8 -11.90 -3.79 -20.67
C GLY A 8 -11.08 -3.48 -19.42
N PRO A 9 -11.74 -3.25 -18.29
CA PRO A 9 -11.05 -3.04 -17.02
C PRO A 9 -10.13 -4.21 -16.65
N SER A 10 -10.45 -5.44 -17.02
CA SER A 10 -9.61 -6.63 -16.83
C SER A 10 -8.22 -6.49 -17.45
N ILE A 11 -8.13 -5.97 -18.68
CA ILE A 11 -6.85 -5.74 -19.37
C ILE A 11 -6.01 -4.70 -18.61
N ARG A 12 -6.64 -3.65 -18.12
CA ARG A 12 -5.99 -2.62 -17.31
C ARG A 12 -5.44 -3.19 -16.00
N TYR A 13 -6.20 -4.01 -15.32
CA TYR A 13 -5.77 -4.66 -14.08
C TYR A 13 -4.63 -5.65 -14.31
N GLY A 14 -4.70 -6.45 -15.38
CA GLY A 14 -3.62 -7.35 -15.76
C GLY A 14 -2.32 -6.62 -16.07
N ALA A 15 -2.38 -5.54 -16.85
CA ALA A 15 -1.22 -4.71 -17.17
C ALA A 15 -0.63 -4.03 -15.92
N GLN A 16 -1.47 -3.56 -15.01
CA GLN A 16 -1.04 -2.96 -13.74
C GLN A 16 -0.35 -3.99 -12.85
N ALA A 17 -0.90 -5.19 -12.77
CA ALA A 17 -0.31 -6.29 -12.03
C ALA A 17 1.06 -6.66 -12.60
N GLN A 18 1.16 -6.82 -13.92
CA GLN A 18 2.41 -7.13 -14.59
C GLN A 18 3.48 -6.06 -14.32
N ALA A 19 3.14 -4.79 -14.46
CA ALA A 19 4.07 -3.67 -14.18
C ALA A 19 4.55 -3.69 -12.72
N HIS A 20 3.67 -3.98 -11.77
CA HIS A 20 4.02 -4.10 -10.37
C HIS A 20 4.98 -5.26 -10.12
N TRP A 21 4.69 -6.44 -10.67
CA TRP A 21 5.53 -7.61 -10.51
C TRP A 21 6.91 -7.45 -11.16
N MET A 22 6.98 -6.83 -12.34
CA MET A 22 8.27 -6.51 -12.98
C MET A 22 9.18 -5.67 -12.09
N ARG A 23 8.61 -4.81 -11.28
CA ARG A 23 9.34 -3.91 -10.39
C ARG A 23 9.69 -4.54 -9.04
N TRP A 24 8.75 -5.28 -8.45
CA TRP A 24 8.84 -5.70 -7.06
C TRP A 24 9.00 -7.20 -6.86
N ARG A 25 8.66 -8.01 -7.88
CA ARG A 25 8.70 -9.47 -7.83
C ARG A 25 9.31 -10.08 -9.11
N PRO A 26 10.48 -9.63 -9.56
CA PRO A 26 11.06 -10.08 -10.83
C PRO A 26 11.44 -11.56 -10.81
N TRP A 27 11.83 -12.09 -9.67
CA TRP A 27 12.19 -13.50 -9.52
C TRP A 27 10.98 -14.42 -9.68
N GLU A 28 9.87 -14.10 -9.01
CA GLU A 28 8.65 -14.88 -9.17
C GLU A 28 8.07 -14.74 -10.59
N LEU A 29 8.14 -13.55 -11.16
CA LEU A 29 7.73 -13.31 -12.54
C LEU A 29 8.50 -14.20 -13.54
N ALA A 30 9.80 -14.39 -13.32
CA ALA A 30 10.64 -15.23 -14.17
C ALA A 30 10.27 -16.72 -14.10
N GLN A 31 9.56 -17.15 -13.06
CA GLN A 31 9.11 -18.54 -12.90
C GLN A 31 7.77 -18.82 -13.56
N ILE A 32 7.06 -17.79 -14.02
CA ILE A 32 5.78 -17.95 -14.70
C ILE A 32 6.01 -18.38 -16.15
N PRO A 33 5.55 -19.57 -16.58
CA PRO A 33 5.79 -20.07 -17.94
C PRO A 33 5.16 -19.19 -19.02
N ASP A 34 3.96 -18.67 -18.76
CA ASP A 34 3.24 -17.77 -19.65
C ASP A 34 2.72 -16.56 -18.86
N PRO A 35 3.54 -15.50 -18.74
CA PRO A 35 3.15 -14.30 -18.02
C PRO A 35 1.92 -13.61 -18.63
N ALA A 36 1.79 -13.63 -19.95
CA ALA A 36 0.69 -12.97 -20.64
C ALA A 36 -0.67 -13.60 -20.26
N ALA A 37 -0.76 -14.93 -20.30
CA ALA A 37 -1.96 -15.66 -19.89
C ALA A 37 -2.23 -15.45 -18.38
N PHE A 38 -1.21 -15.56 -17.56
CA PHE A 38 -1.32 -15.37 -16.11
C PHE A 38 -1.90 -14.00 -15.73
N PHE A 39 -1.37 -12.93 -16.29
CA PHE A 39 -1.85 -11.58 -15.98
C PHE A 39 -3.20 -11.26 -16.63
N ALA A 40 -3.55 -11.91 -17.75
CA ALA A 40 -4.89 -11.82 -18.30
C ALA A 40 -5.93 -12.45 -17.37
N GLU A 41 -5.69 -13.65 -16.87
CA GLU A 41 -6.55 -14.33 -15.89
C GLU A 41 -6.63 -13.54 -14.58
N LEU A 42 -5.51 -13.05 -14.08
CA LEU A 42 -5.48 -12.22 -12.88
C LEU A 42 -6.32 -10.95 -13.05
N GLY A 43 -6.23 -10.30 -14.21
CA GLY A 43 -7.03 -9.12 -14.53
C GLY A 43 -8.53 -9.42 -14.52
N GLU A 44 -8.95 -10.56 -15.07
CA GLU A 44 -10.36 -10.99 -15.02
C GLU A 44 -10.80 -11.34 -13.59
N GLN A 45 -9.92 -11.95 -12.82
CA GLN A 45 -10.20 -12.24 -11.41
C GLN A 45 -10.39 -10.95 -10.61
N VAL A 46 -9.52 -9.97 -10.80
CA VAL A 46 -9.64 -8.64 -10.17
C VAL A 46 -10.97 -7.99 -10.55
N GLU A 47 -11.34 -7.99 -11.83
CA GLU A 47 -12.61 -7.39 -12.30
C GLU A 47 -13.81 -8.03 -11.59
N ARG A 48 -13.88 -9.37 -11.56
CA ARG A 48 -14.96 -10.09 -10.87
C ARG A 48 -15.02 -9.76 -9.37
N GLN A 49 -13.88 -9.69 -8.70
CA GLN A 49 -13.83 -9.37 -7.28
C GLN A 49 -14.25 -7.92 -7.01
N VAL A 50 -13.83 -7.00 -7.85
CA VAL A 50 -14.26 -5.58 -7.77
C VAL A 50 -15.76 -5.45 -7.93
N ASP A 51 -16.36 -6.13 -8.90
CA ASP A 51 -17.82 -6.05 -9.14
C ASP A 51 -18.61 -6.65 -7.96
N LEU A 52 -18.18 -7.76 -7.41
CA LEU A 52 -18.81 -8.38 -6.24
C LEU A 52 -18.70 -7.47 -5.02
N LEU A 53 -17.51 -7.01 -4.71
CA LEU A 53 -17.28 -6.16 -3.54
C LEU A 53 -17.95 -4.78 -3.68
N ALA A 54 -17.95 -4.20 -4.87
CA ALA A 54 -18.66 -2.94 -5.15
C ALA A 54 -20.16 -3.09 -4.93
N SER A 55 -20.74 -4.22 -5.31
CA SER A 55 -22.15 -4.52 -5.06
C SER A 55 -22.46 -4.63 -3.57
N ASP A 56 -21.60 -5.30 -2.82
CA ASP A 56 -21.73 -5.44 -1.36
C ASP A 56 -21.60 -4.08 -0.66
N LEU A 57 -20.59 -3.28 -1.02
CA LEU A 57 -20.37 -1.95 -0.45
C LEU A 57 -21.45 -0.94 -0.82
N ALA A 58 -22.01 -1.06 -2.03
CA ALA A 58 -23.12 -0.22 -2.45
C ALA A 58 -24.40 -0.48 -1.63
N GLY A 59 -24.59 -1.73 -1.19
CA GLY A 59 -25.76 -2.14 -0.44
C GLY A 59 -27.07 -2.04 -1.24
N GLN A 60 -28.17 -2.07 -0.53
CA GLN A 60 -29.51 -1.98 -1.14
C GLN A 60 -29.83 -0.53 -1.54
N ASP A 61 -30.76 -0.40 -2.48
CA ASP A 61 -31.30 0.90 -2.88
C ASP A 61 -31.99 1.60 -1.71
N VAL A 62 -31.64 2.86 -1.50
CA VAL A 62 -32.21 3.68 -0.44
C VAL A 62 -33.52 4.31 -0.94
N PRO A 63 -34.67 4.05 -0.28
CA PRO A 63 -35.92 4.68 -0.67
C PRO A 63 -35.84 6.22 -0.61
N GLY A 64 -36.24 6.89 -1.70
CA GLY A 64 -36.22 8.36 -1.77
C GLY A 64 -34.83 8.96 -2.09
N GLU A 65 -33.82 8.13 -2.34
CA GLU A 65 -32.50 8.61 -2.79
C GLU A 65 -32.61 9.29 -4.17
N SER A 66 -32.01 10.47 -4.30
CA SER A 66 -31.95 11.12 -5.60
C SER A 66 -31.02 10.36 -6.57
N TYR A 67 -31.24 10.51 -7.86
CA TYR A 67 -30.41 9.90 -8.89
C TYR A 67 -28.90 10.22 -8.71
N LEU A 68 -28.60 11.48 -8.46
CA LEU A 68 -27.20 11.91 -8.26
C LEU A 68 -26.58 11.31 -7.01
N ALA A 69 -27.33 11.21 -5.92
CA ALA A 69 -26.87 10.56 -4.69
C ALA A 69 -26.59 9.07 -4.92
N LYS A 70 -27.50 8.37 -5.62
CA LYS A 70 -27.32 6.97 -6.01
C LYS A 70 -26.05 6.77 -6.85
N VAL A 71 -25.88 7.58 -7.90
CA VAL A 71 -24.68 7.50 -8.75
C VAL A 71 -23.41 7.76 -7.94
N GLY A 72 -23.41 8.74 -7.04
CA GLY A 72 -22.29 9.03 -6.15
C GLY A 72 -21.95 7.84 -5.26
N ARG A 73 -22.95 7.25 -4.60
CA ARG A 73 -22.79 6.07 -3.74
C ARG A 73 -22.21 4.87 -4.51
N LEU A 74 -22.74 4.57 -5.69
CA LEU A 74 -22.26 3.46 -6.51
C LEU A 74 -20.82 3.66 -7.00
N ARG A 75 -20.47 4.90 -7.37
CA ARG A 75 -19.09 5.23 -7.77
C ARG A 75 -18.11 5.11 -6.62
N MET A 76 -18.48 5.58 -5.43
CA MET A 76 -17.63 5.42 -4.24
C MET A 76 -17.45 3.95 -3.88
N ALA A 77 -18.53 3.17 -3.87
CA ALA A 77 -18.46 1.74 -3.61
C ALA A 77 -17.52 1.01 -4.58
N ARG A 78 -17.58 1.37 -5.88
CA ARG A 78 -16.67 0.80 -6.88
C ARG A 78 -15.21 1.23 -6.66
N PHE A 79 -14.99 2.48 -6.34
CA PHE A 79 -13.66 3.01 -6.06
C PHE A 79 -13.03 2.33 -4.84
N ASP A 80 -13.79 2.18 -3.77
CA ASP A 80 -13.32 1.51 -2.54
C ASP A 80 -13.05 0.03 -2.79
N ALA A 81 -13.94 -0.65 -3.53
CA ALA A 81 -13.77 -2.05 -3.93
C ALA A 81 -12.51 -2.23 -4.79
N GLU A 82 -12.30 -1.37 -5.78
CA GLU A 82 -11.12 -1.41 -6.64
C GLU A 82 -9.82 -1.25 -5.81
N ALA A 83 -9.78 -0.26 -4.93
CA ALA A 83 -8.62 0.00 -4.08
C ALA A 83 -8.29 -1.20 -3.17
N GLN A 84 -9.31 -1.84 -2.61
CA GLN A 84 -9.15 -2.99 -1.73
C GLN A 84 -8.69 -4.23 -2.50
N VAL A 85 -9.35 -4.58 -3.59
CA VAL A 85 -9.01 -5.76 -4.40
C VAL A 85 -7.62 -5.63 -5.02
N LEU A 86 -7.26 -4.44 -5.53
CA LEU A 86 -5.93 -4.20 -6.06
C LEU A 86 -4.84 -4.37 -4.99
N ARG A 87 -5.10 -3.91 -3.78
CA ARG A 87 -4.16 -4.09 -2.67
C ARG A 87 -3.95 -5.57 -2.34
N ASP A 88 -5.01 -6.34 -2.33
CA ASP A 88 -4.98 -7.74 -1.90
C ASP A 88 -4.43 -8.68 -2.99
N LEU A 89 -4.74 -8.45 -4.25
CA LEU A 89 -4.40 -9.36 -5.34
C LEU A 89 -3.25 -8.89 -6.23
N VAL A 90 -3.07 -7.59 -6.38
CA VAL A 90 -2.12 -7.01 -7.33
C VAL A 90 -0.91 -6.44 -6.63
N LEU A 91 -1.12 -5.61 -5.61
CA LEU A 91 -0.07 -4.87 -4.90
C LEU A 91 0.48 -5.71 -3.75
N MET A 92 0.85 -6.93 -4.05
CA MET A 92 1.52 -7.79 -3.08
C MET A 92 2.83 -7.17 -2.60
N PRO A 93 3.26 -7.44 -1.35
CA PRO A 93 4.53 -6.95 -0.86
C PRO A 93 5.69 -7.42 -1.74
N PRO A 94 6.82 -6.68 -1.78
CA PRO A 94 8.00 -7.10 -2.51
C PRO A 94 8.44 -8.49 -2.05
N GLU A 95 9.08 -9.22 -2.96
CA GLU A 95 9.67 -10.51 -2.64
C GLU A 95 10.58 -10.36 -1.40
N PRO A 96 10.51 -11.29 -0.46
CA PRO A 96 11.56 -11.38 0.53
C PRO A 96 12.85 -11.59 -0.25
N THR A 97 13.70 -10.59 -0.29
CA THR A 97 15.07 -10.80 -0.73
C THR A 97 15.57 -12.00 0.07
N PRO A 98 16.17 -13.02 -0.55
CA PRO A 98 16.87 -14.02 0.20
C PRO A 98 17.94 -13.27 0.96
N SER A 99 17.59 -12.83 2.16
CA SER A 99 18.58 -12.39 3.11
C SER A 99 19.49 -13.58 3.22
N THR A 100 20.68 -13.45 2.67
CA THR A 100 21.78 -14.30 3.09
C THR A 100 21.69 -14.27 4.60
N THR A 101 21.09 -15.31 5.15
CA THR A 101 21.08 -15.51 6.58
C THR A 101 22.53 -15.68 6.96
N SER A 102 23.17 -14.58 7.25
CA SER A 102 24.33 -14.64 8.13
C SER A 102 23.81 -15.30 9.39
N PRO A 103 24.32 -16.46 9.75
CA PRO A 103 23.97 -17.03 11.03
C PRO A 103 24.39 -16.01 12.06
N SER A 104 23.43 -15.38 12.68
CA SER A 104 23.65 -14.55 13.85
C SER A 104 24.36 -15.41 14.87
N SER A 105 25.65 -15.27 14.92
CA SER A 105 26.42 -15.68 16.06
C SER A 105 25.81 -15.00 17.26
N LEU A 106 25.18 -15.79 18.08
CA LEU A 106 24.91 -15.47 19.47
C LEU A 106 26.27 -15.22 20.12
N THR A 107 26.69 -14.01 20.17
CA THR A 107 27.76 -13.60 21.03
C THR A 107 27.40 -12.29 21.66
N SER A 108 27.09 -12.39 22.93
CA SER A 108 27.26 -11.40 23.99
C SER A 108 27.13 -9.95 23.57
N ALA A 109 26.07 -9.32 24.07
CA ALA A 109 26.00 -7.90 24.18
C ALA A 109 27.28 -7.31 24.78
N PRO A 110 27.99 -6.45 24.10
CA PRO A 110 28.76 -5.44 24.79
C PRO A 110 27.79 -4.30 25.08
N ASP A 111 27.68 -4.01 26.33
CA ASP A 111 27.29 -2.73 26.86
C ASP A 111 27.94 -1.63 26.00
N SER A 112 27.16 -1.05 25.12
CA SER A 112 27.62 0.07 24.32
C SER A 112 26.56 1.13 24.35
N THR A 113 26.72 2.01 25.31
CA THR A 113 26.07 3.31 25.46
C THR A 113 26.44 4.27 24.31
N ALA A 114 26.48 3.75 23.11
CA ALA A 114 26.65 4.59 21.93
C ALA A 114 25.29 4.70 21.25
N GLN A 115 24.58 5.75 21.56
CA GLN A 115 23.43 6.15 20.78
C GLN A 115 23.90 6.49 19.36
N PRO A 116 23.25 5.96 18.33
CA PRO A 116 23.59 6.36 16.98
C PRO A 116 23.30 7.84 16.81
N ASP A 117 24.21 8.53 16.19
CA ASP A 117 24.29 9.99 16.02
C ASP A 117 23.07 10.60 15.27
N TRP A 118 22.19 9.76 14.75
CA TRP A 118 20.98 10.17 14.00
C TRP A 118 19.69 10.20 14.82
N LEU A 119 19.71 9.74 16.08
CA LEU A 119 18.54 9.82 16.93
C LEU A 119 18.37 11.24 17.47
N PRO A 120 17.16 11.81 17.38
CA PRO A 120 16.91 13.11 18.00
C PRO A 120 17.17 12.99 19.50
N THR A 121 18.02 13.85 19.99
CA THR A 121 18.31 13.95 21.42
C THR A 121 17.04 14.38 22.16
N VAL A 122 16.45 13.46 22.91
CA VAL A 122 15.35 13.79 23.79
C VAL A 122 15.93 14.59 24.96
N LEU A 123 15.52 15.85 25.08
CA LEU A 123 15.88 16.70 26.20
C LEU A 123 15.20 16.15 27.46
N THR A 124 16.00 15.53 28.31
CA THR A 124 15.58 15.12 29.65
C THR A 124 15.96 16.18 30.68
N PRO A 125 15.34 16.19 31.87
CA PRO A 125 15.67 17.14 32.93
C PRO A 125 17.17 17.19 33.30
N ASP A 126 17.89 16.11 33.02
CA ASP A 126 19.34 16.02 33.27
C ASP A 126 20.20 16.54 32.11
N HIS A 127 19.57 16.96 31.00
CA HIS A 127 20.32 17.50 29.86
C HIS A 127 20.88 18.88 30.20
N PRO A 128 22.16 19.16 29.91
CA PRO A 128 22.79 20.43 30.30
C PRO A 128 22.11 21.66 29.69
N HIS A 129 21.40 21.52 28.58
CA HIS A 129 20.65 22.59 27.92
C HIS A 129 19.16 22.64 28.28
N TYR A 130 18.69 21.78 29.21
CA TYR A 130 17.29 21.72 29.59
C TYR A 130 16.79 23.05 30.17
N HIS A 131 17.62 23.75 30.91
CA HIS A 131 17.28 25.02 31.56
C HIS A 131 17.22 26.21 30.60
N GLU A 132 17.82 26.11 29.42
CA GLU A 132 17.80 27.19 28.42
C GLU A 132 16.43 27.32 27.73
N LEU A 133 15.59 26.29 27.80
CA LEU A 133 14.25 26.32 27.21
C LEU A 133 13.22 26.94 28.15
N ASP A 134 13.51 27.07 29.46
CA ASP A 134 12.63 27.64 30.47
C ASP A 134 12.85 29.15 30.68
N GLU A 135 13.90 29.70 30.10
CA GLU A 135 14.09 31.15 30.08
C GLU A 135 13.25 31.75 28.94
N ASP A 136 12.01 32.03 29.30
CA ASP A 136 11.18 32.95 28.54
C ASP A 136 11.88 34.33 28.58
N PRO A 137 12.40 34.84 27.44
CA PRO A 137 12.90 36.21 27.42
C PRO A 137 11.70 37.08 27.64
N GLY A 138 11.61 37.62 28.85
CA GLY A 138 10.53 38.46 29.29
C GLY A 138 10.10 39.42 28.21
N LEU A 139 8.91 39.26 27.74
CA LEU A 139 8.18 40.28 27.04
C LEU A 139 7.97 41.42 28.05
N ASP A 140 8.94 42.30 28.08
CA ASP A 140 8.82 43.57 28.73
C ASP A 140 7.71 44.35 28.02
N ARG A 141 6.53 44.27 28.53
CA ARG A 141 5.41 45.13 28.15
C ARG A 141 5.47 46.35 28.99
N THR A 142 6.12 47.34 28.51
CA THR A 142 5.87 48.74 28.85
C THR A 142 4.89 49.31 27.87
#